data_409b1f9270d72ec675a71ebda6553047
#
_entry.id   409b1f9270d72ec675a71ebda6553047
#
_cell.length_a   1.000
_cell.length_b   1.000
_cell.length_c   1.000
_cell.angle_alpha   90.00
_cell.angle_beta   90.00
_cell.angle_gamma   90.00
#
_symmetry.space_group_name_H-M   'P 1'
#
loop_
_entity.id
_entity.type
_entity.pdbx_description
1 polymer ?
#
loop_
_entity_poly.entity_id
_entity_poly.type
_entity_poly.pdbx_seq_one_letter_code
_entity_poly.pdbx_strand_id
1 'polypeptide(L)'
;IPMTHREWDGTTVSYCPNSIVVWYTGDGIVELDVLYPWIFGDVVEEPEEIVSAGDALQVAREKYANIISTQSRIIEKVELTYVYEQGGDGWVLRPVWEVVIRQKASEMIPFDTFSYVRVDAATGEEM
;
A
#
# COMPACT_ATOMS: atom_id res chain seq x y z
N ILE A 1 -9.32 -4.04 11.15
CA ILE A 1 -8.23 -3.69 10.21
C ILE A 1 -8.86 -3.80 8.83
N PRO A 2 -9.01 -2.71 8.08
CA PRO A 2 -9.52 -2.81 6.74
C PRO A 2 -8.47 -3.50 5.87
N MET A 3 -8.74 -4.73 5.49
CA MET A 3 -8.02 -5.34 4.39
C MET A 3 -8.36 -4.52 3.14
N THR A 4 -7.37 -3.91 2.54
CA THR A 4 -7.57 -3.20 1.28
C THR A 4 -8.00 -4.20 0.22
N HIS A 5 -9.26 -4.14 -0.14
CA HIS A 5 -9.78 -4.87 -1.29
C HIS A 5 -9.20 -4.19 -2.54
N ARG A 6 -8.28 -4.84 -3.20
CA ARG A 6 -7.86 -4.45 -4.55
C ARG A 6 -8.65 -5.30 -5.54
N GLU A 7 -9.48 -4.65 -6.32
CA GLU A 7 -10.04 -5.30 -7.50
C GLU A 7 -8.90 -5.64 -8.46
N TRP A 8 -8.89 -6.86 -8.93
CA TRP A 8 -7.93 -7.28 -9.94
C TRP A 8 -8.32 -6.69 -11.29
N ASP A 9 -7.50 -5.79 -11.78
CA ASP A 9 -7.59 -5.25 -13.14
C ASP A 9 -6.79 -6.05 -14.18
N GLY A 10 -6.21 -7.18 -13.77
CA GLY A 10 -5.41 -8.06 -14.63
C GLY A 10 -3.96 -7.62 -14.85
N THR A 11 -3.53 -6.47 -14.35
CA THR A 11 -2.20 -5.90 -14.63
C THR A 11 -1.27 -5.79 -13.43
N THR A 12 -1.78 -5.86 -12.22
CA THR A 12 -0.95 -5.69 -11.02
C THR A 12 -1.02 -6.93 -10.14
N VAL A 13 0.01 -7.75 -10.19
CA VAL A 13 0.22 -8.80 -9.18
C VAL A 13 0.72 -8.14 -7.91
N SER A 14 -0.17 -7.66 -7.08
CA SER A 14 0.15 -7.36 -5.68
C SER A 14 0.33 -8.68 -4.96
N TYR A 15 1.55 -9.03 -4.62
CA TYR A 15 1.79 -10.17 -3.76
C TYR A 15 1.23 -9.86 -2.38
N CYS A 16 0.05 -10.40 -2.10
CA CYS A 16 -0.52 -10.40 -0.77
C CYS A 16 -0.21 -11.76 -0.14
N PRO A 17 0.73 -11.84 0.82
CA PRO A 17 1.14 -13.12 1.39
C PRO A 17 0.02 -13.80 2.19
N ASN A 18 -0.96 -13.02 2.65
CA ASN A 18 -2.14 -13.49 3.35
C ASN A 18 -3.38 -13.16 2.52
N SER A 19 -3.94 -14.13 1.88
CA SER A 19 -5.13 -13.95 1.05
C SER A 19 -6.16 -15.05 1.27
N ILE A 20 -7.40 -14.68 1.08
CA ILE A 20 -8.50 -15.64 0.94
C ILE A 20 -8.94 -15.56 -0.52
N VAL A 21 -8.76 -16.65 -1.24
CA VAL A 21 -9.18 -16.79 -2.64
C VAL A 21 -10.47 -17.58 -2.66
N VAL A 22 -11.49 -17.02 -3.26
CA VAL A 22 -12.80 -17.67 -3.38
C VAL A 22 -13.12 -17.85 -4.85
N TRP A 23 -13.29 -19.09 -5.28
CA TRP A 23 -13.76 -19.43 -6.60
C TRP A 23 -15.25 -19.70 -6.53
N TYR A 24 -16.02 -19.03 -7.36
CA TYR A 24 -17.47 -19.22 -7.39
C TYR A 24 -18.00 -19.33 -8.81
N THR A 25 -19.11 -20.03 -8.95
CA THR A 25 -19.85 -20.19 -10.20
C THR A 25 -21.32 -19.80 -9.96
N GLY A 26 -22.16 -19.90 -10.99
CA GLY A 26 -23.60 -19.69 -10.84
C GLY A 26 -24.27 -20.61 -9.81
N ASP A 27 -23.64 -21.76 -9.49
CA ASP A 27 -24.15 -22.76 -8.54
C ASP A 27 -23.62 -22.56 -7.10
N GLY A 28 -22.72 -21.59 -6.89
CA GLY A 28 -22.17 -21.26 -5.58
C GLY A 28 -20.64 -21.31 -5.50
N ILE A 29 -20.13 -21.35 -4.26
CA ILE A 29 -18.70 -21.43 -3.99
C ILE A 29 -18.20 -22.82 -4.31
N VAL A 30 -17.17 -22.90 -5.17
CA VAL A 30 -16.54 -24.14 -5.62
C VAL A 30 -15.30 -24.44 -4.81
N GLU A 31 -14.53 -23.39 -4.46
CA GLU A 31 -13.26 -23.52 -3.77
C GLU A 31 -13.01 -22.29 -2.90
N LEU A 32 -12.38 -22.51 -1.76
CA LEU A 32 -11.94 -21.45 -0.84
C LEU A 32 -10.54 -21.79 -0.33
N ASP A 33 -9.57 -21.00 -0.76
CA ASP A 33 -8.19 -21.11 -0.32
C ASP A 33 -7.86 -20.03 0.70
N VAL A 34 -7.33 -20.42 1.84
CA VAL A 34 -6.77 -19.51 2.84
C VAL A 34 -5.26 -19.63 2.82
N LEU A 35 -4.59 -18.65 2.22
CA LEU A 35 -3.16 -18.66 2.03
C LEU A 35 -2.48 -17.85 3.14
N TYR A 36 -1.59 -18.53 3.87
CA TYR A 36 -0.72 -17.92 4.89
C TYR A 36 -1.45 -17.02 5.91
N PRO A 37 -2.42 -17.54 6.67
CA PRO A 37 -3.12 -16.75 7.66
C PRO A 37 -2.14 -16.24 8.70
N TRP A 38 -2.16 -14.93 8.95
CA TRP A 38 -1.35 -14.33 10.00
C TRP A 38 -1.98 -14.61 11.37
N ILE A 39 -1.15 -15.00 12.30
CA ILE A 39 -1.50 -15.00 13.71
C ILE A 39 -0.83 -13.77 14.33
N PHE A 40 -1.65 -12.85 14.83
CA PHE A 40 -1.12 -11.66 15.49
C PHE A 40 -0.47 -12.04 16.80
N GLY A 41 0.77 -11.62 16.96
CA GLY A 41 1.52 -11.73 18.21
C GLY A 41 1.34 -10.49 19.08
N ASP A 42 2.30 -10.29 19.96
CA ASP A 42 2.32 -9.13 20.86
C ASP A 42 2.69 -7.84 20.13
N VAL A 43 2.31 -6.72 20.74
CA VAL A 43 2.78 -5.39 20.32
C VAL A 43 4.26 -5.30 20.66
N VAL A 44 5.09 -5.09 19.65
CA VAL A 44 6.55 -4.99 19.82
C VAL A 44 6.94 -3.58 20.25
N GLU A 45 6.30 -2.59 19.68
CA GLU A 45 6.54 -1.17 19.94
C GLU A 45 5.24 -0.39 19.71
N GLU A 46 4.95 0.53 20.61
CA GLU A 46 3.80 1.44 20.50
C GLU A 46 4.33 2.88 20.47
N PRO A 47 4.30 3.56 19.31
CA PRO A 47 4.73 4.95 19.25
C PRO A 47 3.77 5.83 20.06
N GLU A 48 4.31 6.79 20.82
CA GLU A 48 3.48 7.75 21.58
C GLU A 48 2.58 8.60 20.67
N GLU A 49 3.09 8.95 19.50
CA GLU A 49 2.39 9.71 18.47
C GLU A 49 2.75 9.18 17.08
N ILE A 50 1.87 9.38 16.13
CA ILE A 50 2.15 9.16 14.71
C ILE A 50 2.16 10.49 13.96
N VAL A 51 3.00 10.58 12.94
CA VAL A 51 3.05 11.76 12.06
C VAL A 51 1.70 11.96 11.35
N SER A 52 1.38 13.19 11.05
CA SER A 52 0.11 13.49 10.39
C SER A 52 0.12 13.07 8.91
N ALA A 53 -1.07 12.86 8.34
CA ALA A 53 -1.21 12.67 6.88
C ALA A 53 -0.64 13.86 6.08
N GLY A 54 -0.66 15.07 6.66
CA GLY A 54 -0.08 16.28 6.05
C GLY A 54 1.43 16.20 5.94
N ASP A 55 2.11 15.69 6.96
CA ASP A 55 3.56 15.49 6.95
C ASP A 55 3.95 14.42 5.92
N ALA A 56 3.23 13.32 5.88
CA ALA A 56 3.44 12.28 4.86
C ALA A 56 3.24 12.80 3.42
N LEU A 57 2.25 13.65 3.21
CA LEU A 57 2.05 14.34 1.94
C LEU A 57 3.22 15.26 1.58
N GLN A 58 3.80 15.94 2.56
CA GLN A 58 4.94 16.80 2.34
C GLN A 58 6.16 16.00 1.87
N VAL A 59 6.43 14.85 2.49
CA VAL A 59 7.50 13.92 2.05
C VAL A 59 7.28 13.50 0.59
N ALA A 60 6.06 13.10 0.23
CA ALA A 60 5.74 12.73 -1.14
C ALA A 60 5.92 13.90 -2.12
N ARG A 61 5.55 15.11 -1.74
CA ARG A 61 5.74 16.31 -2.56
C ARG A 61 7.22 16.61 -2.78
N GLU A 62 8.04 16.53 -1.74
CA GLU A 62 9.49 16.80 -1.81
C GLU A 62 10.18 15.78 -2.71
N LYS A 63 9.83 14.51 -2.61
CA LYS A 63 10.34 13.46 -3.51
C LYS A 63 10.13 13.81 -4.97
N TYR A 64 8.98 14.34 -5.33
CA TYR A 64 8.63 14.64 -6.72
C TYR A 64 8.94 16.08 -7.14
N ALA A 65 9.24 16.99 -6.22
CA ALA A 65 9.51 18.40 -6.52
C ALA A 65 10.71 18.59 -7.47
N ASN A 66 11.69 17.71 -7.36
CA ASN A 66 12.93 17.77 -8.14
C ASN A 66 12.89 16.89 -9.41
N ILE A 67 11.78 16.22 -9.67
CA ILE A 67 11.64 15.39 -10.87
C ILE A 67 11.04 16.23 -11.99
N ILE A 68 11.86 16.53 -12.99
CA ILE A 68 11.39 17.20 -14.22
C ILE A 68 10.49 16.21 -14.97
N SER A 69 9.21 16.51 -15.03
CA SER A 69 8.23 15.70 -15.75
C SER A 69 7.28 16.59 -16.54
N THR A 70 7.02 16.21 -17.77
CA THR A 70 6.00 16.86 -18.61
C THR A 70 4.59 16.36 -18.33
N GLN A 71 4.46 15.31 -17.49
CA GLN A 71 3.19 14.67 -17.18
C GLN A 71 2.65 15.14 -15.84
N SER A 72 1.35 15.40 -15.79
CA SER A 72 0.66 15.74 -14.55
C SER A 72 0.59 14.53 -13.63
N ARG A 73 0.97 14.74 -12.39
CA ARG A 73 0.80 13.79 -11.28
C ARG A 73 -0.28 14.28 -10.35
N ILE A 74 -1.13 13.40 -9.92
CA ILE A 74 -2.26 13.69 -9.04
C ILE A 74 -2.14 12.76 -7.84
N ILE A 75 -2.21 13.32 -6.64
CA ILE A 75 -2.36 12.53 -5.44
C ILE A 75 -3.79 12.00 -5.44
N GLU A 76 -3.91 10.70 -5.59
CA GLU A 76 -5.20 10.02 -5.67
C GLU A 76 -5.74 9.68 -4.29
N LYS A 77 -4.84 9.24 -3.40
CA LYS A 77 -5.21 8.75 -2.09
C LYS A 77 -4.06 8.90 -1.11
N VAL A 78 -4.40 9.12 0.16
CA VAL A 78 -3.49 9.00 1.31
C VAL A 78 -4.20 8.15 2.34
N GLU A 79 -3.58 7.09 2.79
CA GLU A 79 -4.15 6.22 3.81
C GLU A 79 -3.11 5.69 4.78
N LEU A 80 -3.53 5.54 6.03
CA LEU A 80 -2.75 4.82 7.03
C LEU A 80 -3.00 3.32 6.83
N THR A 81 -1.94 2.58 6.60
CA THR A 81 -1.97 1.14 6.39
C THR A 81 -0.84 0.47 7.15
N TYR A 82 -0.71 -0.84 7.02
CA TYR A 82 0.38 -1.58 7.60
C TYR A 82 1.18 -2.28 6.51
N VAL A 83 2.49 -2.21 6.63
CA VAL A 83 3.40 -3.06 5.86
C VAL A 83 4.06 -4.07 6.80
N TYR A 84 4.39 -5.22 6.26
CA TYR A 84 5.13 -6.22 7.00
C TYR A 84 6.60 -6.15 6.62
N GLU A 85 7.45 -6.22 7.63
CA GLU A 85 8.90 -6.32 7.49
C GLU A 85 9.39 -7.57 8.19
N GLN A 86 10.47 -8.14 7.69
CA GLN A 86 11.12 -9.25 8.36
C GLN A 86 11.89 -8.72 9.57
N GLY A 87 11.43 -9.09 10.75
CA GLY A 87 12.15 -8.88 12.01
C GLY A 87 13.06 -10.07 12.35
N GLY A 88 13.76 -9.99 13.48
CA GLY A 88 14.70 -11.04 13.91
C GLY A 88 14.08 -12.44 14.01
N ASP A 89 12.94 -12.55 14.68
CA ASP A 89 12.27 -13.82 14.96
C ASP A 89 10.93 -14.00 14.21
N GLY A 90 10.65 -13.14 13.20
CA GLY A 90 9.39 -13.23 12.48
C GLY A 90 9.09 -11.98 11.65
N TRP A 91 7.81 -11.76 11.41
CA TRP A 91 7.31 -10.62 10.68
C TRP A 91 6.73 -9.58 11.62
N VAL A 92 7.06 -8.32 11.40
CA VAL A 92 6.53 -7.18 12.15
C VAL A 92 5.63 -6.36 11.23
N LEU A 93 4.44 -6.00 11.72
CA LEU A 93 3.55 -5.04 11.04
C LEU A 93 3.91 -3.63 11.50
N ARG A 94 4.31 -2.81 10.55
CA ARG A 94 4.66 -1.40 10.78
C ARG A 94 3.59 -0.49 10.20
N PRO A 95 3.07 0.48 10.97
CA PRO A 95 2.13 1.46 10.44
C PRO A 95 2.84 2.41 9.48
N VAL A 96 2.25 2.62 8.31
CA VAL A 96 2.79 3.53 7.30
C VAL A 96 1.68 4.37 6.67
N TRP A 97 1.99 5.60 6.32
CA TRP A 97 1.20 6.38 5.40
C TRP A 97 1.55 5.99 3.97
N GLU A 98 0.58 5.47 3.23
CA GLU A 98 0.72 5.20 1.81
C GLU A 98 0.09 6.32 0.99
N VAL A 99 0.91 7.05 0.23
CA VAL A 99 0.48 8.10 -0.69
C VAL A 99 0.44 7.51 -2.09
N VAL A 100 -0.74 7.40 -2.67
CA VAL A 100 -0.97 6.89 -4.01
C VAL A 100 -0.96 8.05 -5.01
N ILE A 101 -0.11 7.98 -5.99
CA ILE A 101 0.09 9.02 -6.99
C ILE A 101 -0.26 8.45 -8.36
N ARG A 102 -1.24 9.04 -9.00
CA ARG A 102 -1.62 8.72 -10.38
C ARG A 102 -0.94 9.66 -11.35
N GLN A 103 -0.30 9.10 -12.35
CA GLN A 103 0.21 9.80 -13.50
C GLN A 103 -0.69 9.49 -14.69
N LYS A 104 -1.26 10.51 -15.29
CA LYS A 104 -2.19 10.36 -16.42
C LYS A 104 -1.50 9.80 -17.65
N ALA A 105 -2.28 9.08 -18.44
CA ALA A 105 -1.89 8.61 -19.76
C ALA A 105 -1.28 9.71 -20.62
N SER A 106 -0.34 9.35 -21.46
CA SER A 106 0.32 10.22 -22.46
C SER A 106 0.37 9.52 -23.80
N GLU A 107 0.88 10.22 -24.82
CA GLU A 107 1.06 9.61 -26.16
C GLU A 107 2.03 8.41 -26.12
N MET A 108 3.02 8.44 -25.22
CA MET A 108 4.00 7.35 -25.08
C MET A 108 3.50 6.19 -24.20
N ILE A 109 2.64 6.50 -23.21
CA ILE A 109 2.07 5.53 -22.28
C ILE A 109 0.56 5.74 -22.29
N PRO A 110 -0.20 4.94 -23.07
CA PRO A 110 -1.62 5.18 -23.33
C PRO A 110 -2.56 4.76 -22.19
N PHE A 111 -2.05 4.58 -20.98
CA PHE A 111 -2.81 4.25 -19.78
C PHE A 111 -2.27 5.01 -18.58
N ASP A 112 -3.11 5.20 -17.57
CA ASP A 112 -2.73 5.79 -16.29
C ASP A 112 -1.78 4.83 -15.56
N THR A 113 -0.74 5.39 -14.95
CA THR A 113 0.19 4.63 -14.09
C THR A 113 0.09 5.10 -12.65
N PHE A 114 0.39 4.20 -11.72
CA PHE A 114 0.36 4.49 -10.30
C PHE A 114 1.72 4.28 -9.69
N SER A 115 2.09 5.16 -8.79
CA SER A 115 3.26 5.04 -7.95
C SER A 115 2.88 5.27 -6.49
N TYR A 116 3.71 4.75 -5.60
CA TYR A 116 3.43 4.77 -4.16
C TYR A 116 4.63 5.40 -3.45
N VAL A 117 4.34 6.28 -2.51
CA VAL A 117 5.31 6.75 -1.52
C VAL A 117 4.82 6.25 -0.17
N ARG A 118 5.70 5.56 0.55
CA ARG A 118 5.42 5.08 1.89
C ARG A 118 6.26 5.86 2.87
N VAL A 119 5.60 6.32 3.91
CA VAL A 119 6.22 7.08 4.99
C VAL A 119 5.93 6.35 6.29
N ASP A 120 6.96 6.00 7.02
CA ASP A 120 6.83 5.41 8.34
C ASP A 120 5.99 6.32 9.24
N ALA A 121 4.90 5.80 9.79
CA ALA A 121 3.98 6.62 10.57
C ALA A 121 4.55 7.02 11.93
N ALA A 122 5.54 6.31 12.46
CA ALA A 122 6.18 6.64 13.73
C ALA A 122 7.30 7.67 13.56
N THR A 123 8.10 7.55 12.48
CA THR A 123 9.29 8.40 12.30
C THR A 123 9.09 9.54 11.31
N GLY A 124 8.15 9.41 10.38
CA GLY A 124 7.97 10.36 9.29
C GLY A 124 8.98 10.20 8.15
N GLU A 125 9.80 9.19 8.17
CA GLU A 125 10.81 8.93 7.14
C GLU A 125 10.22 8.15 5.97
N GLU A 126 10.70 8.43 4.76
CA GLU A 126 10.36 7.64 3.58
C GLU A 126 10.99 6.25 3.68
N MET A 127 10.21 5.24 3.32
CA MET A 127 10.60 3.82 3.31
C MET A 127 10.95 3.33 1.91
#